data_167d315db6d9f7a9a994d6232bbe79c1
#
_entry.id   167d315db6d9f7a9a994d6232bbe79c1
#
_cell.length_a   1.000
_cell.length_b   1.000
_cell.length_c   1.000
_cell.angle_alpha   90.00
_cell.angle_beta   90.00
_cell.angle_gamma   90.00
#
_symmetry.space_group_name_H-M   'P 1'
#
loop_
_entity.id
_entity.type
_entity.pdbx_description
1 polymer ?
#
loop_
_entity_poly.entity_id
_entity_poly.type
_entity_poly.pdbx_seq_one_letter_code
_entity_poly.pdbx_strand_id
1 'polypeptide(L)'
;MRLVILSGVLSVVSLTMFLKRETKIIKVEVPKIVEVPQVFEVVRTEIIIKYVDRPVIIRAEPIVVKPNTNWNKKMLRGVKFFEGYSCEAYKCSGGVMTIGYGCTDKSVVKNGKISENEAESLLCEHLKEVRKKVDEAVTVNLTDYQLNALTSFAFNCGMSNLKRLVEGEGRLNEGNFKSVEENLPKYRIAGGKVRKGLEKRRQWELSLWKGNPDI
;
A
#
# COMPACT_ATOMS: atom_id res chain seq x y z
N MET A 1 -4.64 -23.23 -24.14
CA MET A 1 -5.56 -23.68 -23.08
C MET A 1 -5.87 -22.47 -22.21
N ARG A 2 -7.12 -22.11 -22.04
CA ARG A 2 -7.52 -20.96 -21.22
C ARG A 2 -7.96 -21.48 -19.85
N LEU A 3 -7.32 -21.03 -18.79
CA LEU A 3 -7.76 -21.25 -17.42
C LEU A 3 -8.71 -20.10 -17.06
N VAL A 4 -9.98 -20.43 -16.77
CA VAL A 4 -10.94 -19.45 -16.25
C VAL A 4 -11.01 -19.66 -14.75
N ILE A 5 -10.54 -18.67 -14.00
CA ILE A 5 -10.70 -18.65 -12.55
C ILE A 5 -11.91 -17.77 -12.24
N LEU A 6 -13.00 -18.41 -11.79
CA LEU A 6 -14.19 -17.73 -11.30
C LEU A 6 -13.98 -17.36 -9.83
N SER A 7 -14.35 -16.15 -9.47
CA SER A 7 -14.26 -15.59 -8.12
C SER A 7 -15.12 -16.40 -7.14
N GLY A 8 -14.54 -16.78 -6.02
CA GLY A 8 -15.24 -17.37 -4.88
C GLY A 8 -14.89 -18.83 -4.66
N VAL A 9 -14.23 -19.10 -3.56
CA VAL A 9 -13.98 -20.42 -2.94
C VAL A 9 -13.35 -21.46 -3.87
N LEU A 10 -12.02 -21.45 -3.94
CA LEU A 10 -11.27 -22.51 -4.60
C LEU A 10 -10.93 -23.62 -3.59
N SER A 11 -11.72 -24.68 -3.55
CA SER A 11 -11.35 -25.88 -2.79
C SER A 11 -10.53 -26.89 -3.58
N VAL A 12 -10.67 -26.93 -4.92
CA VAL A 12 -9.89 -27.82 -5.78
C VAL A 12 -9.81 -27.25 -7.19
N VAL A 13 -8.62 -27.09 -7.75
CA VAL A 13 -8.44 -26.86 -9.19
C VAL A 13 -8.17 -28.20 -9.85
N SER A 14 -9.09 -28.67 -10.68
CA SER A 14 -8.88 -29.84 -11.52
C SER A 14 -8.33 -29.39 -12.87
N LEU A 15 -7.07 -29.72 -13.15
CA LEU A 15 -6.45 -29.47 -14.44
C LEU A 15 -6.58 -30.75 -15.30
N THR A 16 -7.44 -30.72 -16.32
CA THR A 16 -7.58 -31.81 -17.27
C THR A 16 -6.72 -31.55 -18.49
N MET A 17 -5.64 -32.33 -18.66
CA MET A 17 -4.80 -32.24 -19.84
C MET A 17 -5.21 -33.36 -20.83
N PHE A 18 -5.57 -32.97 -22.07
CA PHE A 18 -5.80 -33.86 -23.17
C PHE A 18 -4.49 -34.10 -23.93
N LEU A 19 -3.90 -35.26 -23.74
CA LEU A 19 -2.83 -35.75 -24.58
C LEU A 19 -3.41 -36.79 -25.57
N LYS A 20 -2.89 -36.79 -26.77
CA LYS A 20 -3.42 -37.58 -27.92
C LYS A 20 -3.57 -39.09 -27.67
N ARG A 21 -3.23 -39.65 -26.50
CA ARG A 21 -3.43 -41.08 -26.19
C ARG A 21 -3.80 -41.45 -24.75
N GLU A 22 -3.67 -40.54 -23.75
CA GLU A 22 -4.12 -40.86 -22.39
C GLU A 22 -4.51 -39.60 -21.62
N THR A 23 -5.63 -39.66 -20.91
CA THR A 23 -6.07 -38.56 -20.02
C THR A 23 -5.53 -38.88 -18.62
N LYS A 24 -4.54 -38.10 -18.15
CA LYS A 24 -4.12 -38.12 -16.75
C LYS A 24 -4.73 -36.94 -16.02
N ILE A 25 -5.51 -37.21 -14.98
CA ILE A 25 -6.03 -36.19 -14.08
C ILE A 25 -4.98 -35.97 -12.99
N ILE A 26 -4.37 -34.81 -12.95
CA ILE A 26 -3.45 -34.44 -11.87
C ILE A 26 -4.25 -33.56 -10.91
N LYS A 27 -4.48 -34.03 -9.70
CA LYS A 27 -5.01 -33.23 -8.61
C LYS A 27 -3.86 -32.39 -8.02
N VAL A 28 -3.97 -31.09 -8.11
CA VAL A 28 -3.03 -30.16 -7.45
C VAL A 28 -3.74 -29.61 -6.21
N GLU A 29 -3.25 -29.98 -5.05
CA GLU A 29 -3.70 -29.33 -3.80
C GLU A 29 -3.06 -27.95 -3.74
N VAL A 30 -3.91 -26.92 -3.82
CA VAL A 30 -3.49 -25.53 -3.61
C VAL A 30 -3.59 -25.23 -2.12
N PRO A 31 -2.54 -24.68 -1.49
CA PRO A 31 -2.61 -24.33 -0.08
C PRO A 31 -3.74 -23.32 0.17
N LYS A 32 -4.46 -23.55 1.27
CA LYS A 32 -5.61 -22.75 1.70
C LYS A 32 -5.27 -21.27 1.67
N ILE A 33 -5.89 -20.53 0.74
CA ILE A 33 -5.80 -19.07 0.71
C ILE A 33 -6.70 -18.56 1.84
N VAL A 34 -6.11 -17.83 2.77
CA VAL A 34 -6.86 -17.08 3.78
C VAL A 34 -7.73 -16.07 3.05
N GLU A 35 -9.03 -16.05 3.33
CA GLU A 35 -9.99 -15.13 2.72
C GLU A 35 -9.52 -13.69 2.88
N VAL A 36 -9.23 -13.03 1.76
CA VAL A 36 -9.02 -11.60 1.70
C VAL A 36 -10.24 -11.01 0.99
N PRO A 37 -11.06 -10.21 1.67
CA PRO A 37 -12.23 -9.63 1.03
C PRO A 37 -11.78 -8.47 0.16
N GLN A 38 -11.52 -8.68 -1.11
CA GLN A 38 -11.67 -7.69 -2.18
C GLN A 38 -11.24 -8.20 -3.56
N VAL A 39 -11.86 -7.64 -4.58
CA VAL A 39 -11.73 -7.97 -6.00
C VAL A 39 -10.31 -7.61 -6.48
N PHE A 40 -9.55 -8.60 -6.88
CA PHE A 40 -8.26 -8.42 -7.53
C PHE A 40 -8.43 -8.51 -9.06
N GLU A 41 -7.90 -7.53 -9.78
CA GLU A 41 -7.75 -7.64 -11.22
C GLU A 41 -6.59 -8.60 -11.52
N VAL A 42 -6.92 -9.80 -12.00
CA VAL A 42 -5.93 -10.83 -12.30
C VAL A 42 -5.24 -10.48 -13.61
N VAL A 43 -4.01 -10.01 -13.52
CA VAL A 43 -3.14 -9.88 -14.69
C VAL A 43 -2.73 -11.29 -15.12
N ARG A 44 -3.03 -11.63 -16.39
CA ARG A 44 -2.79 -12.95 -16.98
C ARG A 44 -1.32 -13.37 -16.86
N THR A 45 -1.08 -14.48 -16.18
CA THR A 45 0.20 -15.17 -16.21
C THR A 45 0.05 -16.37 -17.16
N GLU A 46 0.80 -16.41 -18.25
CA GLU A 46 0.89 -17.60 -19.11
C GLU A 46 1.78 -18.62 -18.40
N ILE A 47 1.19 -19.78 -18.06
CA ILE A 47 1.95 -20.92 -17.57
C ILE A 47 2.38 -21.75 -18.77
N ILE A 48 3.65 -21.70 -19.13
CA ILE A 48 4.23 -22.57 -20.16
C ILE A 48 4.70 -23.86 -19.50
N ILE A 49 3.96 -24.95 -19.74
CA ILE A 49 4.35 -26.28 -19.27
C ILE A 49 5.23 -26.90 -20.36
N LYS A 50 6.53 -27.01 -20.11
CA LYS A 50 7.44 -27.83 -20.94
C LYS A 50 7.48 -29.26 -20.38
N TYR A 51 7.20 -30.22 -21.22
CA TYR A 51 7.27 -31.66 -20.87
C TYR A 51 8.70 -32.09 -20.58
N VAL A 52 8.91 -32.70 -19.42
CA VAL A 52 10.12 -33.44 -19.07
C VAL A 52 9.69 -34.74 -18.35
N ASP A 53 10.33 -35.86 -18.67
CA ASP A 53 10.06 -37.18 -18.09
C ASP A 53 10.38 -37.32 -16.58
N ARG A 54 10.30 -36.26 -15.82
CA ARG A 54 10.55 -36.22 -14.37
C ARG A 54 9.46 -35.38 -13.68
N PRO A 55 9.16 -35.65 -12.40
CA PRO A 55 8.19 -34.82 -11.66
C PRO A 55 8.65 -33.40 -11.63
N VAL A 56 7.87 -32.51 -12.24
CA VAL A 56 8.13 -31.05 -12.23
C VAL A 56 7.54 -30.49 -10.95
N ILE A 57 8.39 -30.03 -10.05
CA ILE A 57 7.97 -29.19 -8.93
C ILE A 57 7.71 -27.80 -9.50
N ILE A 58 6.44 -27.47 -9.71
CA ILE A 58 6.04 -26.11 -10.07
C ILE A 58 6.18 -25.27 -8.80
N ARG A 59 7.28 -24.54 -8.69
CA ARG A 59 7.34 -23.42 -7.75
C ARG A 59 6.53 -22.30 -8.38
N ALA A 60 5.32 -22.06 -7.86
CA ALA A 60 4.60 -20.85 -8.18
C ALA A 60 5.47 -19.68 -7.69
N GLU A 61 6.01 -18.90 -8.61
CA GLU A 61 6.60 -17.62 -8.22
C GLU A 61 5.50 -16.77 -7.57
N PRO A 62 5.81 -16.04 -6.50
CA PRO A 62 4.82 -15.16 -5.88
C PRO A 62 4.30 -14.20 -6.94
N ILE A 63 2.99 -14.15 -7.10
CA ILE A 63 2.34 -13.19 -7.98
C ILE A 63 2.68 -11.81 -7.42
N VAL A 64 3.64 -11.13 -8.05
CA VAL A 64 3.89 -9.72 -7.75
C VAL A 64 2.70 -8.94 -8.32
N VAL A 65 1.69 -8.75 -7.50
CA VAL A 65 0.60 -7.83 -7.80
C VAL A 65 1.22 -6.43 -7.85
N LYS A 66 1.44 -5.91 -9.07
CA LYS A 66 1.84 -4.51 -9.21
C LYS A 66 0.73 -3.67 -8.59
N PRO A 67 1.02 -2.85 -7.58
CA PRO A 67 0.01 -2.03 -6.95
C PRO A 67 -0.62 -1.14 -8.02
N ASN A 68 -1.95 -1.15 -8.07
CA ASN A 68 -2.72 -0.22 -8.87
C ASN A 68 -2.35 1.20 -8.41
N THR A 69 -1.66 1.97 -9.25
CA THR A 69 -1.20 3.34 -8.93
C THR A 69 -2.33 4.36 -8.86
N ASN A 70 -3.58 3.92 -9.02
CA ASN A 70 -4.72 4.75 -8.72
C ASN A 70 -4.79 4.93 -7.20
N TRP A 71 -4.33 6.10 -6.75
CA TRP A 71 -4.53 6.55 -5.37
C TRP A 71 -6.00 6.31 -5.01
N ASN A 72 -6.24 5.54 -3.96
CA ASN A 72 -7.57 5.47 -3.41
C ASN A 72 -8.01 6.91 -3.13
N LYS A 73 -9.09 7.39 -3.80
CA LYS A 73 -9.61 8.76 -3.64
C LYS A 73 -9.83 9.13 -2.16
N LYS A 74 -10.15 8.13 -1.33
CA LYS A 74 -10.29 8.29 0.12
C LYS A 74 -8.94 8.60 0.81
N MET A 75 -7.85 7.95 0.39
CA MET A 75 -6.51 8.24 0.92
C MET A 75 -6.09 9.67 0.60
N LEU A 76 -6.21 10.10 -0.65
CA LEU A 76 -5.85 11.46 -1.05
C LEU A 76 -6.71 12.51 -0.32
N ARG A 77 -8.03 12.28 -0.20
CA ARG A 77 -8.94 13.15 0.55
C ARG A 77 -8.48 13.27 2.00
N GLY A 78 -8.14 12.18 2.66
CA GLY A 78 -7.70 12.20 4.05
C GLY A 78 -6.37 12.93 4.24
N VAL A 79 -5.39 12.71 3.37
CA VAL A 79 -4.14 13.46 3.42
C VAL A 79 -4.39 14.96 3.24
N LYS A 80 -5.17 15.35 2.22
CA LYS A 80 -5.58 16.76 1.98
C LYS A 80 -6.24 17.37 3.23
N PHE A 81 -7.12 16.61 3.89
CA PHE A 81 -7.80 17.07 5.12
C PHE A 81 -6.81 17.34 6.27
N PHE A 82 -5.82 16.48 6.47
CA PHE A 82 -4.85 16.64 7.56
C PHE A 82 -3.77 17.67 7.26
N GLU A 83 -3.36 17.85 6.00
CA GLU A 83 -2.34 18.85 5.63
C GLU A 83 -2.93 20.26 5.59
N GLY A 84 -4.20 20.40 5.18
CA GLY A 84 -4.81 21.71 4.92
C GLY A 84 -4.26 22.38 3.66
N TYR A 85 -5.08 23.17 2.99
CA TYR A 85 -4.71 23.90 1.79
C TYR A 85 -4.48 25.39 2.06
N SER A 86 -3.38 25.92 1.56
CA SER A 86 -3.15 27.38 1.50
C SER A 86 -2.84 27.80 0.07
N CYS A 87 -3.66 28.68 -0.50
CA CYS A 87 -3.41 29.24 -1.82
C CYS A 87 -2.24 30.23 -1.85
N GLU A 88 -1.82 30.75 -0.71
CA GLU A 88 -0.71 31.71 -0.57
C GLU A 88 0.43 31.11 0.26
N ALA A 89 1.65 31.52 -0.08
CA ALA A 89 2.83 31.12 0.66
C ALA A 89 2.81 31.71 2.09
N TYR A 90 3.07 30.87 3.09
CA TYR A 90 3.12 31.25 4.49
C TYR A 90 4.35 30.64 5.18
N LYS A 91 4.71 31.20 6.32
CA LYS A 91 5.79 30.65 7.15
C LYS A 91 5.18 29.68 8.16
N CYS A 92 5.51 28.39 8.04
CA CYS A 92 5.02 27.36 8.97
C CYS A 92 5.63 27.54 10.37
N SER A 93 5.12 26.84 11.37
CA SER A 93 5.61 26.86 12.75
C SER A 93 7.09 26.49 12.90
N GLY A 94 7.65 25.75 11.95
CA GLY A 94 9.08 25.43 11.86
C GLY A 94 9.92 26.50 11.18
N GLY A 95 9.33 27.65 10.80
CA GLY A 95 10.04 28.76 10.16
C GLY A 95 10.28 28.61 8.66
N VAL A 96 9.81 27.52 8.04
CA VAL A 96 9.98 27.22 6.61
C VAL A 96 8.80 27.81 5.82
N MET A 97 9.11 28.47 4.70
CA MET A 97 8.10 28.93 3.75
C MET A 97 7.42 27.76 3.07
N THR A 98 6.11 27.75 3.09
CA THR A 98 5.25 26.63 2.71
C THR A 98 4.07 27.13 1.89
N ILE A 99 3.59 26.34 0.91
CA ILE A 99 2.42 26.68 0.08
C ILE A 99 1.63 25.40 -0.26
N GLY A 100 0.37 25.53 -0.64
CA GLY A 100 -0.49 24.43 -1.04
C GLY A 100 -0.76 23.46 0.12
N TYR A 101 -0.53 22.18 -0.10
CA TYR A 101 -0.64 21.10 0.88
C TYR A 101 0.72 20.79 1.55
N GLY A 102 1.44 21.81 1.98
CA GLY A 102 2.71 21.61 2.67
C GLY A 102 3.95 21.61 1.75
N CYS A 103 3.85 22.06 0.51
CA CYS A 103 4.98 22.17 -0.40
C CYS A 103 5.97 23.22 0.09
N THR A 104 7.26 22.85 0.17
CA THR A 104 8.36 23.74 0.58
C THR A 104 9.36 23.99 -0.55
N ASP A 105 9.06 23.58 -1.77
CA ASP A 105 9.92 23.82 -2.93
C ASP A 105 10.04 25.33 -3.16
N LYS A 106 11.29 25.81 -3.16
CA LYS A 106 11.61 27.23 -3.29
C LYS A 106 11.12 27.83 -4.61
N SER A 107 11.10 27.06 -5.69
CA SER A 107 10.65 27.51 -7.00
C SER A 107 9.13 27.76 -7.00
N VAL A 108 8.37 26.90 -6.33
CA VAL A 108 6.92 27.01 -6.21
C VAL A 108 6.54 28.11 -5.21
N VAL A 109 7.18 28.12 -4.06
CA VAL A 109 6.94 29.11 -2.99
C VAL A 109 7.23 30.53 -3.46
N LYS A 110 8.25 30.71 -4.31
CA LYS A 110 8.63 32.03 -4.85
C LYS A 110 7.50 32.68 -5.66
N ASN A 111 6.61 31.89 -6.28
CA ASN A 111 5.47 32.41 -7.02
C ASN A 111 4.41 33.08 -6.12
N GLY A 112 4.44 32.80 -4.82
CA GLY A 112 3.58 33.40 -3.80
C GLY A 112 2.15 32.87 -3.79
N LYS A 113 1.65 32.31 -4.90
CA LYS A 113 0.29 31.77 -5.04
C LYS A 113 0.29 30.48 -5.83
N ILE A 114 -0.65 29.59 -5.50
CA ILE A 114 -0.87 28.30 -6.18
C ILE A 114 -2.37 27.96 -6.23
N SER A 115 -2.84 27.39 -7.31
CA SER A 115 -4.20 26.83 -7.40
C SER A 115 -4.30 25.51 -6.64
N GLU A 116 -5.52 25.14 -6.25
CA GLU A 116 -5.73 23.85 -5.56
C GLU A 116 -5.34 22.66 -6.45
N ASN A 117 -5.61 22.72 -7.75
CA ASN A 117 -5.25 21.65 -8.69
C ASN A 117 -3.74 21.47 -8.83
N GLU A 118 -2.98 22.57 -8.89
CA GLU A 118 -1.51 22.51 -8.92
C GLU A 118 -0.97 21.98 -7.59
N ALA A 119 -1.52 22.43 -6.46
CA ALA A 119 -1.13 21.94 -5.13
C ALA A 119 -1.44 20.44 -4.96
N GLU A 120 -2.58 19.96 -5.48
CA GLU A 120 -2.92 18.54 -5.48
C GLU A 120 -1.95 17.73 -6.35
N SER A 121 -1.57 18.26 -7.52
CA SER A 121 -0.59 17.61 -8.39
C SER A 121 0.76 17.43 -7.70
N LEU A 122 1.27 18.47 -7.05
CA LEU A 122 2.51 18.42 -6.27
C LEU A 122 2.41 17.45 -5.07
N LEU A 123 1.27 17.44 -4.37
CA LEU A 123 1.02 16.47 -3.31
C LEU A 123 1.07 15.05 -3.83
N CYS A 124 0.41 14.78 -4.97
CA CYS A 124 0.40 13.47 -5.59
C CYS A 124 1.81 13.01 -6.01
N GLU A 125 2.63 13.91 -6.56
CA GLU A 125 4.02 13.60 -6.90
C GLU A 125 4.83 13.23 -5.67
N HIS A 126 4.75 14.04 -4.61
CA HIS A 126 5.45 13.74 -3.36
C HIS A 126 4.96 12.42 -2.72
N LEU A 127 3.65 12.16 -2.73
CA LEU A 127 3.11 10.90 -2.24
C LEU A 127 3.61 9.69 -3.07
N LYS A 128 3.79 9.83 -4.39
CA LYS A 128 4.37 8.76 -5.24
C LYS A 128 5.82 8.46 -4.84
N GLU A 129 6.61 9.48 -4.57
CA GLU A 129 8.00 9.31 -4.12
C GLU A 129 8.05 8.62 -2.75
N VAL A 130 7.19 9.04 -1.81
CA VAL A 130 7.09 8.41 -0.49
C VAL A 130 6.64 6.95 -0.63
N ARG A 131 5.64 6.69 -1.47
CA ARG A 131 5.13 5.34 -1.73
C ARG A 131 6.23 4.40 -2.23
N LYS A 132 7.03 4.86 -3.19
CA LYS A 132 8.16 4.08 -3.69
C LYS A 132 9.11 3.68 -2.55
N LYS A 133 9.46 4.62 -1.67
CA LYS A 133 10.31 4.34 -0.50
C LYS A 133 9.65 3.38 0.51
N VAL A 134 8.33 3.45 0.66
CA VAL A 134 7.56 2.51 1.49
C VAL A 134 7.61 1.11 0.88
N ASP A 135 7.41 0.97 -0.43
CA ASP A 135 7.50 -0.29 -1.15
C ASP A 135 8.90 -0.94 -1.04
N GLU A 136 9.96 -0.11 -1.01
CA GLU A 136 11.33 -0.57 -0.81
C GLU A 136 11.62 -1.01 0.64
N ALA A 137 10.94 -0.41 1.63
CA ALA A 137 11.17 -0.68 3.05
C ALA A 137 10.33 -1.85 3.59
N VAL A 138 9.24 -2.21 2.93
CA VAL A 138 8.34 -3.28 3.36
C VAL A 138 8.60 -4.54 2.55
N THR A 139 8.87 -5.65 3.24
CA THR A 139 9.25 -6.93 2.62
C THR A 139 8.11 -7.95 2.56
N VAL A 140 6.96 -7.63 3.15
CA VAL A 140 5.77 -8.49 3.15
C VAL A 140 4.71 -7.97 2.17
N ASN A 141 3.86 -8.87 1.69
CA ASN A 141 2.76 -8.49 0.81
C ASN A 141 1.70 -7.70 1.58
N LEU A 142 1.37 -6.52 1.09
CA LEU A 142 0.34 -5.66 1.65
C LEU A 142 -0.81 -5.46 0.67
N THR A 143 -2.01 -5.25 1.23
CA THR A 143 -3.14 -4.73 0.45
C THR A 143 -2.91 -3.26 0.09
N ASP A 144 -3.60 -2.74 -0.92
CA ASP A 144 -3.53 -1.32 -1.27
C ASP A 144 -3.91 -0.40 -0.10
N TYR A 145 -4.86 -0.80 0.73
CA TYR A 145 -5.24 -0.05 1.92
C TYR A 145 -4.12 0.03 2.96
N GLN A 146 -3.45 -1.09 3.21
CA GLN A 146 -2.33 -1.15 4.14
C GLN A 146 -1.15 -0.31 3.65
N LEU A 147 -0.86 -0.41 2.37
CA LEU A 147 0.21 0.34 1.75
C LEU A 147 -0.09 1.85 1.71
N ASN A 148 -1.36 2.24 1.48
CA ASN A 148 -1.80 3.62 1.57
C ASN A 148 -1.71 4.17 3.01
N ALA A 149 -2.04 3.36 4.02
CA ALA A 149 -1.89 3.73 5.42
C ALA A 149 -0.42 4.02 5.78
N LEU A 150 0.49 3.12 5.39
CA LEU A 150 1.93 3.32 5.61
C LEU A 150 2.50 4.49 4.81
N THR A 151 1.98 4.74 3.59
CA THR A 151 2.38 5.91 2.79
C THR A 151 1.98 7.21 3.48
N SER A 152 0.74 7.33 3.97
CA SER A 152 0.32 8.50 4.76
C SER A 152 1.14 8.66 6.03
N PHE A 153 1.42 7.56 6.72
CA PHE A 153 2.24 7.59 7.92
C PHE A 153 3.67 8.06 7.62
N ALA A 154 4.31 7.50 6.60
CA ALA A 154 5.66 7.87 6.18
C ALA A 154 5.76 9.32 5.69
N PHE A 155 4.73 9.79 4.97
CA PHE A 155 4.61 11.18 4.54
C PHE A 155 4.60 12.15 5.72
N ASN A 156 3.87 11.82 6.78
CA ASN A 156 3.74 12.66 7.98
C ASN A 156 4.90 12.51 8.97
N CYS A 157 5.32 11.28 9.25
CA CYS A 157 6.28 10.96 10.30
C CYS A 157 7.72 10.75 9.79
N GLY A 158 7.91 10.65 8.48
CA GLY A 158 9.19 10.39 7.83
C GLY A 158 9.57 8.90 7.79
N MET A 159 10.50 8.58 6.89
CA MET A 159 10.94 7.21 6.63
C MET A 159 11.64 6.55 7.82
N SER A 160 12.34 7.32 8.65
CA SER A 160 12.99 6.77 9.86
C SER A 160 11.98 6.20 10.86
N ASN A 161 10.83 6.86 11.01
CA ASN A 161 9.75 6.35 11.86
C ASN A 161 9.01 5.18 11.21
N LEU A 162 8.86 5.19 9.88
CA LEU A 162 8.33 4.03 9.16
C LEU A 162 9.21 2.79 9.40
N LYS A 163 10.52 2.90 9.22
CA LYS A 163 11.45 1.79 9.48
C LYS A 163 11.29 1.23 10.89
N ARG A 164 11.24 2.09 11.90
CA ARG A 164 10.98 1.65 13.29
C ARG A 164 9.64 0.95 13.46
N LEU A 165 8.65 1.28 12.66
CA LEU A 165 7.34 0.66 12.70
C LEU A 165 7.33 -0.73 12.07
N VAL A 166 8.08 -0.93 10.95
CA VAL A 166 7.99 -2.12 10.11
C VAL A 166 9.16 -3.09 10.27
N GLU A 167 10.36 -2.60 10.66
CA GLU A 167 11.59 -3.38 10.80
C GLU A 167 11.84 -3.80 12.26
N GLY A 168 12.53 -4.95 12.46
CA GLY A 168 12.95 -5.49 13.75
C GLY A 168 12.12 -6.68 14.21
N GLU A 169 12.55 -7.31 15.30
CA GLU A 169 11.93 -8.50 15.86
C GLU A 169 10.47 -8.27 16.22
N GLY A 170 9.60 -9.17 15.78
CA GLY A 170 8.16 -9.11 16.01
C GLY A 170 7.46 -7.94 15.30
N ARG A 171 8.06 -7.36 14.25
CA ARG A 171 7.47 -6.28 13.45
C ARG A 171 6.86 -6.79 12.14
N LEU A 172 6.33 -5.85 11.35
CA LEU A 172 5.60 -6.13 10.11
C LEU A 172 6.43 -6.96 9.12
N ASN A 173 7.69 -6.64 8.91
CA ASN A 173 8.55 -7.33 7.96
C ASN A 173 8.85 -8.80 8.34
N GLU A 174 8.56 -9.20 9.58
CA GLU A 174 8.54 -10.60 10.03
C GLU A 174 7.14 -11.23 9.98
N GLY A 175 6.19 -10.58 9.29
CA GLY A 175 4.81 -11.07 9.14
C GLY A 175 3.87 -10.73 10.29
N ASN A 176 4.30 -9.92 11.26
CA ASN A 176 3.43 -9.51 12.36
C ASN A 176 2.63 -8.25 12.00
N PHE A 177 1.53 -8.42 11.29
CA PHE A 177 0.62 -7.33 10.90
C PHE A 177 0.00 -6.61 12.10
N LYS A 178 -0.24 -7.34 13.21
CA LYS A 178 -0.81 -6.78 14.43
C LYS A 178 0.11 -5.75 15.08
N SER A 179 1.42 -5.89 14.89
CA SER A 179 2.41 -4.92 15.39
C SER A 179 2.17 -3.50 14.89
N VAL A 180 1.66 -3.33 13.65
CA VAL A 180 1.29 -2.01 13.11
C VAL A 180 0.11 -1.43 13.87
N GLU A 181 -0.93 -2.23 14.13
CA GLU A 181 -2.11 -1.79 14.88
C GLU A 181 -1.78 -1.33 16.30
N GLU A 182 -0.84 -1.99 16.94
CA GLU A 182 -0.41 -1.70 18.31
C GLU A 182 0.55 -0.51 18.42
N ASN A 183 1.36 -0.27 17.39
CA ASN A 183 2.44 0.72 17.46
C ASN A 183 2.14 2.01 16.72
N LEU A 184 1.42 1.99 15.59
CA LEU A 184 1.08 3.17 14.80
C LEU A 184 0.37 4.25 15.65
N PRO A 185 -0.59 3.94 16.54
CA PRO A 185 -1.25 4.94 17.39
C PRO A 185 -0.33 5.67 18.37
N LYS A 186 0.86 5.14 18.64
CA LYS A 186 1.84 5.75 19.57
C LYS A 186 2.51 6.99 18.99
N TYR A 187 2.50 7.17 17.65
CA TYR A 187 3.11 8.30 16.93
C TYR A 187 2.21 9.55 16.93
N ARG A 188 1.77 9.97 18.13
CA ARG A 188 0.87 11.11 18.35
C ARG A 188 1.50 12.24 19.16
N ILE A 189 2.81 12.14 19.46
CA ILE A 189 3.54 13.10 20.30
C ILE A 189 4.40 14.00 19.42
N ALA A 190 4.29 15.32 19.61
CA ALA A 190 5.20 16.29 19.03
C ALA A 190 5.51 17.38 20.07
N GLY A 191 6.80 17.73 20.18
CA GLY A 191 7.27 18.68 21.21
C GLY A 191 6.98 18.19 22.64
N GLY A 192 7.11 16.88 22.90
CA GLY A 192 6.88 16.25 24.21
C GLY A 192 5.41 16.18 24.65
N LYS A 193 4.45 16.58 23.81
CA LYS A 193 3.02 16.60 24.15
C LYS A 193 2.19 15.84 23.13
N VAL A 194 1.11 15.19 23.60
CA VAL A 194 0.11 14.57 22.73
C VAL A 194 -0.60 15.67 21.92
N ARG A 195 -0.66 15.49 20.60
CA ARG A 195 -1.34 16.39 19.68
C ARG A 195 -2.63 15.76 19.16
N LYS A 196 -3.77 16.36 19.45
CA LYS A 196 -5.09 15.87 19.01
C LYS A 196 -5.18 15.66 17.49
N GLY A 197 -4.55 16.52 16.68
CA GLY A 197 -4.49 16.36 15.23
C GLY A 197 -3.74 15.09 14.80
N LEU A 198 -2.59 14.82 15.42
CA LEU A 198 -1.83 13.59 15.16
C LEU A 198 -2.58 12.35 15.64
N GLU A 199 -3.27 12.44 16.78
CA GLU A 199 -4.10 11.32 17.29
C GLU A 199 -5.20 10.97 16.30
N LYS A 200 -5.97 11.96 15.81
CA LYS A 200 -6.99 11.75 14.77
C LYS A 200 -6.39 11.17 13.48
N ARG A 201 -5.23 11.65 13.06
CA ARG A 201 -4.55 11.15 11.86
C ARG A 201 -4.14 9.68 12.03
N ARG A 202 -3.58 9.28 13.17
CA ARG A 202 -3.24 7.88 13.47
C ARG A 202 -4.47 6.98 13.51
N GLN A 203 -5.58 7.46 14.06
CA GLN A 203 -6.84 6.71 14.04
C GLN A 203 -7.35 6.48 12.62
N TRP A 204 -7.32 7.50 11.78
CA TRP A 204 -7.70 7.38 10.38
C TRP A 204 -6.73 6.46 9.59
N GLU A 205 -5.43 6.57 9.77
CA GLU A 205 -4.46 5.67 9.14
C GLU A 205 -4.65 4.22 9.59
N LEU A 206 -5.04 4.00 10.84
CA LEU A 206 -5.40 2.69 11.35
C LEU A 206 -6.70 2.16 10.71
N SER A 207 -7.70 3.02 10.48
CA SER A 207 -8.90 2.63 9.74
C SER A 207 -8.61 2.26 8.30
N LEU A 208 -7.72 3.02 7.64
CA LEU A 208 -7.18 2.66 6.33
C LEU A 208 -6.49 1.30 6.34
N TRP A 209 -5.61 1.05 7.31
CA TRP A 209 -4.91 -0.22 7.50
C TRP A 209 -5.89 -1.40 7.58
N LYS A 210 -7.00 -1.22 8.24
CA LYS A 210 -8.09 -2.22 8.40
C LYS A 210 -9.03 -2.31 7.20
N GLY A 211 -8.81 -1.53 6.13
CA GLY A 211 -9.65 -1.51 4.94
C GLY A 211 -10.96 -0.74 5.09
N ASN A 212 -11.13 0.03 6.15
CA ASN A 212 -12.33 0.85 6.43
C ASN A 212 -11.98 2.35 6.56
N PRO A 213 -11.69 3.04 5.46
CA PRO A 213 -11.16 4.41 5.46
C PRO A 213 -12.24 5.50 5.59
N ASP A 214 -13.21 5.34 6.45
CA ASP A 214 -14.19 6.39 6.71
C ASP A 214 -13.59 7.50 7.59
N ILE A 215 -13.72 8.76 7.12
CA ILE A 215 -13.37 10.00 7.83
C ILE A 215 -14.66 10.63 8.32
#